data_44b326d48407be487443ad89e348ef81
#
_entry.id   44b326d48407be487443ad89e348ef81
#
_cell.length_a   1.000
_cell.length_b   1.000
_cell.length_c   1.000
_cell.angle_alpha   90.00
_cell.angle_beta   90.00
_cell.angle_gamma   90.00
#
_symmetry.space_group_name_H-M   'P 1'
#
loop_
_entity.id
_entity.type
_entity.pdbx_description
1 polymer ?
#
loop_
_entity_poly.entity_id
_entity_poly.type
_entity_poly.pdbx_seq_one_letter_code
_entity_poly.pdbx_strand_id
1 'polypeptide(L)'
;MNRPAFAGRTVLITGASSGIGAALAREFAAQGARVVLAARRLERLEALAAEIRIAGGQALACCCDITRAGDPERVIDQAHAAGLSIDIVVANAGFAVAGRFEKLTLADYQCQFDTNVFGVLRTIQAALGDVRARRGSVVIIGSISGHISLPGISAYSMSKFAVRALAHALRGELRRHGVSVTLISPGFVASQLRQIDNAGRWHANAPETVPPWLLVSAARAARTMLRAIHRRQRERVVTGHGRFIVWIYRHAPWLVNAVVRLGRPVRRVVR
;
A
#
# COMPACT_ATOMS: atom_id res chain seq x y z
N MET A 1 -14.88 -28.49 6.64
CA MET A 1 -14.19 -27.50 5.77
C MET A 1 -13.99 -26.21 6.57
N ASN A 2 -12.75 -25.73 6.73
CA ASN A 2 -12.49 -24.47 7.41
C ASN A 2 -13.09 -23.32 6.60
N ARG A 3 -13.93 -22.50 7.23
CA ARG A 3 -14.52 -21.31 6.62
C ARG A 3 -13.40 -20.37 6.13
N PRO A 4 -13.49 -19.82 4.89
CA PRO A 4 -12.48 -18.89 4.39
C PRO A 4 -12.29 -17.70 5.34
N ALA A 5 -11.03 -17.27 5.52
CA ALA A 5 -10.62 -16.34 6.58
C ALA A 5 -11.32 -14.95 6.52
N PHE A 6 -11.80 -14.55 5.34
CA PHE A 6 -12.45 -13.27 5.11
C PHE A 6 -13.87 -13.42 4.53
N ALA A 7 -14.49 -14.60 4.70
CA ALA A 7 -15.85 -14.86 4.20
C ALA A 7 -16.85 -13.81 4.69
N GLY A 8 -17.57 -13.19 3.74
CA GLY A 8 -18.58 -12.16 4.00
C GLY A 8 -18.03 -10.79 4.39
N ARG A 9 -16.71 -10.60 4.45
CA ARG A 9 -16.10 -9.28 4.67
C ARG A 9 -15.99 -8.49 3.37
N THR A 10 -16.24 -7.18 3.44
CA THR A 10 -16.00 -6.25 2.34
C THR A 10 -14.68 -5.52 2.54
N VAL A 11 -13.82 -5.53 1.52
CA VAL A 11 -12.46 -4.96 1.58
C VAL A 11 -12.31 -3.90 0.51
N LEU A 12 -12.10 -2.64 0.89
CA LEU A 12 -11.71 -1.56 -0.02
C LEU A 12 -10.19 -1.57 -0.19
N ILE A 13 -9.71 -1.58 -1.44
CA ILE A 13 -8.29 -1.54 -1.77
C ILE A 13 -8.01 -0.39 -2.74
N THR A 14 -7.28 0.63 -2.29
CA THR A 14 -6.81 1.69 -3.19
C THR A 14 -5.52 1.28 -3.92
N GLY A 15 -5.33 1.80 -5.15
CA GLY A 15 -4.21 1.38 -6.00
C GLY A 15 -4.31 -0.07 -6.47
N ALA A 16 -5.54 -0.59 -6.62
CA ALA A 16 -5.81 -1.99 -6.96
C ALA A 16 -5.49 -2.36 -8.42
N SER A 17 -5.20 -1.39 -9.29
CA SER A 17 -4.99 -1.64 -10.73
C SER A 17 -3.68 -2.34 -11.08
N SER A 18 -2.78 -2.58 -10.12
CA SER A 18 -1.49 -3.27 -10.37
C SER A 18 -0.76 -3.70 -9.09
N GLY A 19 0.33 -4.45 -9.26
CA GLY A 19 1.29 -4.76 -8.21
C GLY A 19 0.69 -5.38 -6.95
N ILE A 20 1.03 -4.82 -5.80
CA ILE A 20 0.58 -5.30 -4.48
C ILE A 20 -0.94 -5.21 -4.34
N GLY A 21 -1.55 -4.10 -4.79
CA GLY A 21 -3.00 -3.90 -4.69
C GLY A 21 -3.78 -4.94 -5.45
N ALA A 22 -3.42 -5.23 -6.71
CA ALA A 22 -4.06 -6.28 -7.51
C ALA A 22 -3.85 -7.68 -6.91
N ALA A 23 -2.66 -7.97 -6.39
CA ALA A 23 -2.38 -9.25 -5.74
C ALA A 23 -3.18 -9.41 -4.43
N LEU A 24 -3.32 -8.36 -3.63
CA LEU A 24 -4.17 -8.35 -2.44
C LEU A 24 -5.63 -8.60 -2.80
N ALA A 25 -6.14 -7.96 -3.87
CA ALA A 25 -7.52 -8.13 -4.31
C ALA A 25 -7.82 -9.60 -4.65
N ARG A 26 -6.94 -10.25 -5.43
CA ARG A 26 -7.07 -11.69 -5.75
C ARG A 26 -7.05 -12.56 -4.50
N GLU A 27 -6.09 -12.35 -3.62
CA GLU A 27 -5.95 -13.16 -2.40
C GLU A 27 -7.12 -12.94 -1.42
N PHE A 28 -7.64 -11.71 -1.25
CA PHE A 28 -8.83 -11.46 -0.45
C PHE A 28 -10.07 -12.14 -1.04
N ALA A 29 -10.28 -12.01 -2.34
CA ALA A 29 -11.40 -12.66 -3.02
C ALA A 29 -11.33 -14.19 -2.90
N ALA A 30 -10.15 -14.79 -3.09
CA ALA A 30 -9.91 -16.22 -2.91
C ALA A 30 -10.19 -16.69 -1.46
N GLN A 31 -10.11 -15.79 -0.47
CA GLN A 31 -10.48 -16.04 0.92
C GLN A 31 -11.93 -15.63 1.25
N GLY A 32 -12.80 -15.48 0.23
CA GLY A 32 -14.23 -15.23 0.38
C GLY A 32 -14.63 -13.80 0.70
N ALA A 33 -13.72 -12.82 0.56
CA ALA A 33 -14.06 -11.42 0.69
C ALA A 33 -14.75 -10.87 -0.56
N ARG A 34 -15.62 -9.87 -0.37
CA ARG A 34 -16.08 -8.97 -1.42
C ARG A 34 -15.09 -7.83 -1.55
N VAL A 35 -14.56 -7.55 -2.74
CA VAL A 35 -13.52 -6.56 -2.92
C VAL A 35 -14.01 -5.33 -3.67
N VAL A 36 -13.79 -4.16 -3.11
CA VAL A 36 -13.99 -2.86 -3.78
C VAL A 36 -12.62 -2.39 -4.26
N LEU A 37 -12.45 -2.32 -5.58
CA LEU A 37 -11.21 -2.02 -6.25
C LEU A 37 -11.19 -0.55 -6.64
N ALA A 38 -10.28 0.25 -6.09
CA ALA A 38 -10.21 1.67 -6.37
C ALA A 38 -8.86 2.08 -6.98
N ALA A 39 -8.86 2.71 -8.15
CA ALA A 39 -7.70 3.33 -8.79
C ALA A 39 -8.12 4.23 -9.96
N ARG A 40 -7.18 4.98 -10.52
CA ARG A 40 -7.40 5.88 -11.67
C ARG A 40 -7.68 5.15 -12.98
N ARG A 41 -7.10 3.95 -13.19
CA ARG A 41 -7.20 3.17 -14.45
C ARG A 41 -8.37 2.21 -14.37
N LEU A 42 -9.57 2.69 -14.74
CA LEU A 42 -10.82 1.92 -14.60
C LEU A 42 -10.78 0.63 -15.43
N GLU A 43 -10.30 0.68 -16.67
CA GLU A 43 -10.20 -0.49 -17.56
C GLU A 43 -9.42 -1.66 -16.94
N ARG A 44 -8.37 -1.35 -16.17
CA ARG A 44 -7.59 -2.38 -15.45
C ARG A 44 -8.30 -2.93 -14.22
N LEU A 45 -9.12 -2.10 -13.58
CA LEU A 45 -9.94 -2.54 -12.45
C LEU A 45 -11.07 -3.45 -12.94
N GLU A 46 -11.71 -3.11 -14.05
CA GLU A 46 -12.76 -3.94 -14.67
C GLU A 46 -12.23 -5.29 -15.11
N ALA A 47 -11.05 -5.33 -15.74
CA ALA A 47 -10.38 -6.57 -16.10
C ALA A 47 -10.07 -7.44 -14.86
N LEU A 48 -9.56 -6.83 -13.78
CA LEU A 48 -9.31 -7.54 -12.53
C LEU A 48 -10.61 -8.00 -11.86
N ALA A 49 -11.66 -7.19 -11.90
CA ALA A 49 -12.96 -7.55 -11.35
C ALA A 49 -13.59 -8.71 -12.12
N ALA A 50 -13.47 -8.73 -13.46
CA ALA A 50 -13.90 -9.83 -14.30
C ALA A 50 -13.15 -11.12 -13.97
N GLU A 51 -11.82 -11.06 -13.86
CA GLU A 51 -10.98 -12.19 -13.44
C GLU A 51 -11.45 -12.77 -12.10
N ILE A 52 -11.67 -11.91 -11.10
CA ILE A 52 -12.13 -12.33 -9.77
C ILE A 52 -13.50 -12.99 -9.83
N ARG A 53 -14.43 -12.45 -10.64
CA ARG A 53 -15.78 -13.01 -10.79
C ARG A 53 -15.76 -14.37 -11.50
N ILE A 54 -14.94 -14.54 -12.53
CA ILE A 54 -14.73 -15.83 -13.21
C ILE A 54 -14.20 -16.89 -12.22
N ALA A 55 -13.34 -16.47 -11.26
CA ALA A 55 -12.85 -17.34 -10.19
C ALA A 55 -13.88 -17.57 -9.05
N GLY A 56 -15.15 -17.13 -9.20
CA GLY A 56 -16.22 -17.29 -8.21
C GLY A 56 -16.23 -16.25 -7.08
N GLY A 57 -15.38 -15.23 -7.16
CA GLY A 57 -15.35 -14.14 -6.18
C GLY A 57 -16.30 -12.99 -6.52
N GLN A 58 -16.33 -11.97 -5.66
CA GLN A 58 -17.12 -10.74 -5.86
C GLN A 58 -16.22 -9.52 -5.89
N ALA A 59 -16.35 -8.68 -6.91
CA ALA A 59 -15.56 -7.47 -7.07
C ALA A 59 -16.37 -6.32 -7.69
N LEU A 60 -16.21 -5.11 -7.11
CA LEU A 60 -16.71 -3.84 -7.63
C LEU A 60 -15.52 -2.98 -8.05
N ALA A 61 -15.52 -2.48 -9.28
CA ALA A 61 -14.51 -1.57 -9.80
C ALA A 61 -14.99 -0.12 -9.68
N CYS A 62 -14.18 0.75 -9.07
CA CYS A 62 -14.48 2.17 -8.87
C CYS A 62 -13.32 3.05 -9.34
N CYS A 63 -13.57 3.98 -10.25
CA CYS A 63 -12.58 4.97 -10.63
C CYS A 63 -12.35 5.95 -9.48
N CYS A 64 -11.08 6.10 -9.07
CA CYS A 64 -10.73 6.95 -7.92
C CYS A 64 -9.32 7.49 -8.06
N ASP A 65 -9.18 8.79 -7.94
CA ASP A 65 -7.91 9.46 -7.71
C ASP A 65 -7.85 9.93 -6.25
N ILE A 66 -7.10 9.24 -5.41
CA ILE A 66 -7.01 9.55 -3.98
C ILE A 66 -6.41 10.93 -3.68
N THR A 67 -5.84 11.62 -4.69
CA THR A 67 -5.34 12.99 -4.54
C THR A 67 -6.46 14.02 -4.67
N ARG A 68 -7.62 13.64 -5.22
CA ARG A 68 -8.78 14.50 -5.39
C ARG A 68 -9.74 14.35 -4.21
N ALA A 69 -10.11 15.47 -3.60
CA ALA A 69 -11.16 15.49 -2.58
C ALA A 69 -12.49 15.00 -3.18
N GLY A 70 -13.25 14.24 -2.40
CA GLY A 70 -14.54 13.67 -2.81
C GLY A 70 -14.44 12.34 -3.58
N ASP A 71 -13.29 12.00 -4.17
CA ASP A 71 -13.14 10.75 -4.92
C ASP A 71 -13.21 9.51 -4.00
N PRO A 72 -12.50 9.45 -2.85
CA PRO A 72 -12.64 8.33 -1.93
C PRO A 72 -14.05 8.19 -1.35
N GLU A 73 -14.73 9.31 -1.06
CA GLU A 73 -16.11 9.35 -0.58
C GLU A 73 -17.06 8.75 -1.62
N ARG A 74 -16.91 9.13 -2.91
CA ARG A 74 -17.70 8.52 -4.00
C ARG A 74 -17.52 7.01 -4.10
N VAL A 75 -16.34 6.49 -3.81
CA VAL A 75 -16.11 5.03 -3.78
C VAL A 75 -16.95 4.37 -2.69
N ILE A 76 -17.05 5.01 -1.52
CA ILE A 76 -17.88 4.51 -0.42
C ILE A 76 -19.37 4.55 -0.81
N ASP A 77 -19.83 5.65 -1.43
CA ASP A 77 -21.21 5.78 -1.90
C ASP A 77 -21.56 4.70 -2.94
N GLN A 78 -20.65 4.44 -3.90
CA GLN A 78 -20.82 3.37 -4.88
C GLN A 78 -20.85 1.98 -4.22
N ALA A 79 -20.03 1.75 -3.19
CA ALA A 79 -20.06 0.52 -2.41
C ALA A 79 -21.40 0.37 -1.69
N HIS A 80 -21.91 1.42 -1.03
CA HIS A 80 -23.19 1.41 -0.33
C HIS A 80 -24.36 1.17 -1.31
N ALA A 81 -24.36 1.80 -2.49
CA ALA A 81 -25.35 1.57 -3.53
C ALA A 81 -25.36 0.10 -4.02
N ALA A 82 -24.21 -0.58 -3.95
CA ALA A 82 -24.09 -2.02 -4.22
C ALA A 82 -24.37 -2.92 -3.01
N GLY A 83 -24.88 -2.37 -1.89
CA GLY A 83 -25.16 -3.11 -0.65
C GLY A 83 -23.91 -3.56 0.11
N LEU A 84 -22.79 -2.85 -0.08
CA LEU A 84 -21.49 -3.20 0.52
C LEU A 84 -21.10 -2.14 1.56
N SER A 85 -21.00 -2.53 2.85
CA SER A 85 -20.36 -1.70 3.90
C SER A 85 -18.92 -2.19 4.12
N ILE A 86 -17.98 -1.27 4.29
CA ILE A 86 -16.55 -1.59 4.32
C ILE A 86 -16.13 -2.14 5.70
N ASP A 87 -15.70 -3.38 5.74
CA ASP A 87 -15.11 -3.99 6.94
C ASP A 87 -13.60 -3.69 7.07
N ILE A 88 -12.90 -3.65 5.94
CA ILE A 88 -11.44 -3.48 5.91
C ILE A 88 -11.09 -2.44 4.84
N VAL A 89 -10.37 -1.39 5.23
CA VAL A 89 -9.79 -0.44 4.29
C VAL A 89 -8.29 -0.69 4.16
N VAL A 90 -7.82 -0.89 2.91
CA VAL A 90 -6.40 -1.05 2.57
C VAL A 90 -5.94 0.19 1.81
N ALA A 91 -5.33 1.13 2.52
CA ALA A 91 -4.70 2.32 1.95
C ALA A 91 -3.35 1.91 1.32
N ASN A 92 -3.41 1.46 0.06
CA ASN A 92 -2.27 0.90 -0.66
C ASN A 92 -1.75 1.80 -1.77
N ALA A 93 -2.60 2.65 -2.38
CA ALA A 93 -2.16 3.53 -3.46
C ALA A 93 -0.93 4.36 -3.07
N GLY A 94 0.03 4.44 -3.98
CA GLY A 94 1.27 5.16 -3.74
C GLY A 94 2.29 4.95 -4.84
N PHE A 95 3.25 5.84 -4.91
CA PHE A 95 4.40 5.76 -5.80
C PHE A 95 5.66 6.29 -5.10
N ALA A 96 6.79 6.33 -5.78
CA ALA A 96 8.05 6.77 -5.19
C ALA A 96 8.69 7.88 -6.02
N VAL A 97 8.85 9.04 -5.45
CA VAL A 97 9.73 10.10 -5.96
C VAL A 97 11.17 9.77 -5.54
N ALA A 98 12.08 9.75 -6.49
CA ALA A 98 13.48 9.49 -6.24
C ALA A 98 14.36 10.49 -7.00
N GLY A 99 15.43 10.92 -6.36
CA GLY A 99 16.42 11.87 -6.86
C GLY A 99 17.29 12.38 -5.72
N ARG A 100 18.47 12.93 -6.07
CA ARG A 100 19.30 13.62 -5.09
C ARG A 100 18.59 14.90 -4.65
N PHE A 101 18.78 15.31 -3.40
CA PHE A 101 18.10 16.46 -2.82
C PHE A 101 18.23 17.73 -3.68
N GLU A 102 19.42 18.01 -4.18
CA GLU A 102 19.69 19.18 -5.04
C GLU A 102 19.03 19.10 -6.45
N LYS A 103 18.41 17.96 -6.80
CA LYS A 103 17.72 17.73 -8.08
C LYS A 103 16.22 17.66 -7.94
N LEU A 104 15.70 17.56 -6.72
CA LEU A 104 14.27 17.52 -6.44
C LEU A 104 13.75 18.92 -6.10
N THR A 105 12.61 19.26 -6.65
CA THR A 105 11.89 20.50 -6.37
C THR A 105 10.92 20.31 -5.19
N LEU A 106 10.46 21.41 -4.60
CA LEU A 106 9.38 21.35 -3.59
C LEU A 106 8.12 20.69 -4.16
N ALA A 107 7.79 20.91 -5.43
CA ALA A 107 6.66 20.29 -6.10
C ALA A 107 6.78 18.75 -6.16
N ASP A 108 7.98 18.19 -6.31
CA ASP A 108 8.21 16.73 -6.23
C ASP A 108 7.85 16.18 -4.84
N TYR A 109 8.22 16.89 -3.77
CA TYR A 109 7.85 16.53 -2.40
C TYR A 109 6.35 16.65 -2.18
N GLN A 110 5.71 17.73 -2.64
CA GLN A 110 4.27 17.93 -2.55
C GLN A 110 3.51 16.80 -3.26
N CYS A 111 3.87 16.49 -4.51
CA CYS A 111 3.27 15.39 -5.28
C CYS A 111 3.41 14.04 -4.56
N GLN A 112 4.58 13.76 -3.97
CA GLN A 112 4.82 12.56 -3.17
C GLN A 112 3.89 12.49 -1.96
N PHE A 113 3.74 13.61 -1.23
CA PHE A 113 2.91 13.69 -0.03
C PHE A 113 1.42 13.66 -0.35
N ASP A 114 0.98 14.31 -1.43
CA ASP A 114 -0.41 14.31 -1.85
C ASP A 114 -0.94 12.88 -2.08
N THR A 115 -0.10 12.03 -2.69
CA THR A 115 -0.48 10.63 -2.91
C THR A 115 -0.25 9.78 -1.66
N ASN A 116 0.98 9.76 -1.14
CA ASN A 116 1.40 8.76 -0.14
C ASN A 116 0.97 9.09 1.29
N VAL A 117 0.61 10.35 1.57
CA VAL A 117 0.21 10.81 2.91
C VAL A 117 -1.24 11.29 2.89
N PHE A 118 -1.55 12.36 2.17
CA PHE A 118 -2.89 12.93 2.17
C PHE A 118 -3.91 12.00 1.47
N GLY A 119 -3.52 11.29 0.41
CA GLY A 119 -4.37 10.27 -0.21
C GLY A 119 -4.68 9.09 0.72
N VAL A 120 -3.71 8.70 1.57
CA VAL A 120 -3.93 7.69 2.63
C VAL A 120 -4.91 8.22 3.67
N LEU A 121 -4.76 9.46 4.10
CA LEU A 121 -5.68 10.10 5.07
C LEU A 121 -7.10 10.14 4.51
N ARG A 122 -7.30 10.68 3.28
CA ARG A 122 -8.63 10.74 2.63
C ARG A 122 -9.26 9.35 2.51
N THR A 123 -8.48 8.35 2.07
CA THR A 123 -8.95 6.96 1.95
C THR A 123 -9.46 6.41 3.30
N ILE A 124 -8.71 6.64 4.38
CA ILE A 124 -9.08 6.14 5.71
C ILE A 124 -10.30 6.92 6.23
N GLN A 125 -10.32 8.25 6.09
CA GLN A 125 -11.41 9.09 6.56
C GLN A 125 -12.73 8.73 5.89
N ALA A 126 -12.74 8.55 4.57
CA ALA A 126 -13.93 8.15 3.83
C ALA A 126 -14.53 6.82 4.32
N ALA A 127 -13.69 5.81 4.61
CA ALA A 127 -14.15 4.51 5.06
C ALA A 127 -14.36 4.41 6.59
N LEU A 128 -14.01 5.44 7.37
CA LEU A 128 -13.90 5.33 8.83
C LEU A 128 -15.24 5.04 9.52
N GLY A 129 -16.33 5.59 9.00
CA GLY A 129 -17.70 5.33 9.51
C GLY A 129 -18.02 3.85 9.49
N ASP A 130 -17.90 3.23 8.33
CA ASP A 130 -18.15 1.80 8.12
C ASP A 130 -17.23 0.93 8.97
N VAL A 131 -15.92 1.20 8.92
CA VAL A 131 -14.90 0.43 9.64
C VAL A 131 -15.13 0.47 11.15
N ARG A 132 -15.60 1.60 11.70
CA ARG A 132 -15.99 1.71 13.13
C ARG A 132 -17.25 0.89 13.43
N ALA A 133 -18.30 1.06 12.64
CA ALA A 133 -19.57 0.35 12.83
C ALA A 133 -19.37 -1.17 12.77
N ARG A 134 -18.45 -1.64 11.91
CA ARG A 134 -18.14 -3.06 11.70
C ARG A 134 -17.06 -3.61 12.65
N ARG A 135 -16.47 -2.78 13.55
CA ARG A 135 -15.29 -3.12 14.37
C ARG A 135 -14.19 -3.75 13.52
N GLY A 136 -13.96 -3.14 12.38
CA GLY A 136 -13.17 -3.67 11.27
C GLY A 136 -11.68 -3.46 11.40
N SER A 137 -11.03 -3.15 10.26
CA SER A 137 -9.57 -2.99 10.21
C SER A 137 -9.17 -1.87 9.25
N VAL A 138 -8.20 -1.07 9.67
CA VAL A 138 -7.44 -0.14 8.83
C VAL A 138 -6.08 -0.77 8.52
N VAL A 139 -5.75 -0.88 7.25
CA VAL A 139 -4.46 -1.40 6.77
C VAL A 139 -3.74 -0.30 6.01
N ILE A 140 -2.55 0.05 6.44
CA ILE A 140 -1.72 1.08 5.80
C ILE A 140 -0.51 0.40 5.17
N ILE A 141 -0.32 0.59 3.85
CA ILE A 141 0.86 0.08 3.16
C ILE A 141 2.00 1.10 3.27
N GLY A 142 2.87 0.82 4.21
CA GLY A 142 4.13 1.52 4.41
C GLY A 142 5.23 1.05 3.45
N SER A 143 6.45 0.94 3.98
CA SER A 143 7.65 0.42 3.30
C SER A 143 8.75 0.20 4.35
N ILE A 144 9.78 -0.59 4.02
CA ILE A 144 11.05 -0.57 4.78
C ILE A 144 11.65 0.85 4.79
N SER A 145 11.36 1.68 3.77
CA SER A 145 11.76 3.10 3.73
C SER A 145 11.03 3.99 4.74
N GLY A 146 10.04 3.48 5.47
CA GLY A 146 9.45 4.11 6.66
C GLY A 146 10.17 3.74 7.97
N HIS A 147 11.22 2.94 7.89
CA HIS A 147 12.10 2.59 9.02
C HIS A 147 13.51 3.10 8.80
N ILE A 148 13.95 3.17 7.53
CA ILE A 148 15.30 3.52 7.12
C ILE A 148 15.19 4.48 5.94
N SER A 149 15.98 5.56 5.97
CA SER A 149 16.12 6.45 4.82
C SER A 149 17.49 6.22 4.15
N LEU A 150 17.50 6.24 2.83
CA LEU A 150 18.71 6.12 2.02
C LEU A 150 18.87 7.36 1.13
N PRO A 151 20.11 7.73 0.75
CA PRO A 151 20.34 8.80 -0.21
C PRO A 151 19.59 8.57 -1.52
N GLY A 152 19.01 9.64 -2.07
CA GLY A 152 18.27 9.58 -3.33
C GLY A 152 16.79 9.20 -3.24
N ILE A 153 16.26 8.96 -2.04
CA ILE A 153 14.84 8.65 -1.83
C ILE A 153 14.21 9.44 -0.66
N SER A 154 14.70 10.66 -0.42
CA SER A 154 14.26 11.47 0.73
C SER A 154 12.75 11.71 0.75
N ALA A 155 12.17 12.18 -0.36
CA ALA A 155 10.73 12.46 -0.46
C ALA A 155 9.88 11.19 -0.18
N TYR A 156 10.26 10.07 -0.79
CA TYR A 156 9.59 8.78 -0.55
C TYR A 156 9.72 8.33 0.91
N SER A 157 10.94 8.35 1.47
CA SER A 157 11.16 7.96 2.86
C SER A 157 10.36 8.82 3.83
N MET A 158 10.40 10.16 3.68
CA MET A 158 9.60 11.08 4.50
C MET A 158 8.12 10.69 4.48
N SER A 159 7.55 10.42 3.30
CA SER A 159 6.14 10.02 3.17
C SER A 159 5.84 8.68 3.89
N LYS A 160 6.77 7.71 3.84
CA LYS A 160 6.59 6.40 4.49
C LYS A 160 6.82 6.44 6.00
N PHE A 161 7.69 7.34 6.50
CA PHE A 161 7.78 7.64 7.92
C PHE A 161 6.50 8.33 8.42
N ALA A 162 5.94 9.28 7.67
CA ALA A 162 4.68 9.96 8.02
C ALA A 162 3.52 8.97 8.19
N VAL A 163 3.30 8.06 7.25
CA VAL A 163 2.20 7.07 7.38
C VAL A 163 2.47 5.99 8.43
N ARG A 164 3.74 5.74 8.77
CA ARG A 164 4.08 4.91 9.92
C ARG A 164 3.69 5.60 11.22
N ALA A 165 4.00 6.87 11.39
CA ALA A 165 3.57 7.67 12.54
C ALA A 165 2.05 7.70 12.65
N LEU A 166 1.33 7.94 11.53
CA LEU A 166 -0.13 7.87 11.46
C LEU A 166 -0.67 6.52 11.95
N ALA A 167 -0.10 5.40 11.48
CA ALA A 167 -0.55 4.07 11.90
C ALA A 167 -0.39 3.85 13.42
N HIS A 168 0.67 4.41 14.02
CA HIS A 168 0.90 4.35 15.46
C HIS A 168 -0.14 5.17 16.23
N ALA A 169 -0.44 6.39 15.81
CA ALA A 169 -1.46 7.24 16.43
C ALA A 169 -2.86 6.62 16.34
N LEU A 170 -3.29 6.27 15.13
CA LEU A 170 -4.62 5.70 14.89
C LEU A 170 -4.87 4.40 15.66
N ARG A 171 -3.84 3.63 15.94
CA ARG A 171 -3.96 2.41 16.75
C ARG A 171 -4.44 2.71 18.16
N GLY A 172 -3.96 3.78 18.79
CA GLY A 172 -4.43 4.25 20.09
C GLY A 172 -5.87 4.78 20.02
N GLU A 173 -6.11 5.67 19.06
CA GLU A 173 -7.39 6.38 18.90
C GLU A 173 -8.56 5.44 18.57
N LEU A 174 -8.34 4.45 17.70
CA LEU A 174 -9.39 3.57 17.21
C LEU A 174 -9.62 2.31 18.07
N ARG A 175 -8.73 2.05 19.05
CA ARG A 175 -8.86 0.88 19.95
C ARG A 175 -10.18 0.84 20.67
N ARG A 176 -10.68 1.97 21.16
CA ARG A 176 -11.98 2.06 21.86
C ARG A 176 -13.17 1.66 20.99
N HIS A 177 -13.02 1.75 19.66
CA HIS A 177 -14.03 1.34 18.68
C HIS A 177 -13.89 -0.12 18.23
N GLY A 178 -12.95 -0.89 18.79
CA GLY A 178 -12.68 -2.27 18.38
C GLY A 178 -12.01 -2.40 17.01
N VAL A 179 -11.54 -1.28 16.42
CA VAL A 179 -10.88 -1.24 15.12
C VAL A 179 -9.41 -1.57 15.27
N SER A 180 -8.93 -2.52 14.47
CA SER A 180 -7.48 -2.80 14.38
C SER A 180 -6.80 -1.93 13.35
N VAL A 181 -5.54 -1.52 13.63
CA VAL A 181 -4.71 -0.80 12.66
C VAL A 181 -3.43 -1.58 12.42
N THR A 182 -3.25 -2.04 11.18
CA THR A 182 -2.10 -2.83 10.75
C THR A 182 -1.22 -2.01 9.80
N LEU A 183 0.04 -1.79 10.17
CA LEU A 183 1.04 -1.25 9.25
C LEU A 183 1.74 -2.42 8.53
N ILE A 184 1.71 -2.41 7.22
CA ILE A 184 2.44 -3.37 6.39
C ILE A 184 3.64 -2.66 5.77
N SER A 185 4.85 -3.19 5.98
CA SER A 185 6.10 -2.62 5.46
C SER A 185 6.74 -3.59 4.45
N PRO A 186 6.41 -3.49 3.15
CA PRO A 186 7.08 -4.26 2.11
C PRO A 186 8.55 -3.85 1.98
N GLY A 187 9.41 -4.84 1.63
CA GLY A 187 10.73 -4.58 1.05
C GLY A 187 10.63 -4.58 -0.48
N PHE A 188 11.56 -5.23 -1.18
CA PHE A 188 11.53 -5.33 -2.63
C PHE A 188 10.50 -6.37 -3.07
N VAL A 189 9.36 -5.87 -3.57
CA VAL A 189 8.28 -6.67 -4.14
C VAL A 189 8.18 -6.33 -5.63
N ALA A 190 7.98 -7.34 -6.47
CA ALA A 190 7.73 -7.18 -7.90
C ALA A 190 6.43 -6.36 -8.09
N SER A 191 6.56 -5.13 -8.60
CA SER A 191 5.46 -4.19 -8.77
C SER A 191 5.83 -3.11 -9.79
N GLN A 192 4.84 -2.40 -10.30
CA GLN A 192 5.04 -1.28 -11.22
C GLN A 192 5.57 0.01 -10.55
N LEU A 193 5.84 -0.01 -9.25
CA LEU A 193 6.28 1.17 -8.49
C LEU A 193 7.50 1.87 -9.11
N ARG A 194 8.47 1.08 -9.60
CA ARG A 194 9.72 1.59 -10.18
C ARG A 194 9.58 2.03 -11.63
N GLN A 195 8.45 1.71 -12.25
CA GLN A 195 8.07 2.15 -13.60
C GLN A 195 7.28 3.47 -13.59
N ILE A 196 7.02 4.05 -12.42
CA ILE A 196 6.32 5.33 -12.27
C ILE A 196 7.35 6.44 -12.09
N ASP A 197 7.28 7.49 -12.91
CA ASP A 197 8.18 8.67 -12.81
C ASP A 197 7.83 9.56 -11.60
N ASN A 198 8.60 10.65 -11.42
CA ASN A 198 8.37 11.57 -10.30
C ASN A 198 7.06 12.38 -10.42
N ALA A 199 6.47 12.45 -11.61
CA ALA A 199 5.15 13.06 -11.85
C ALA A 199 3.99 12.05 -11.69
N GLY A 200 4.26 10.82 -11.26
CA GLY A 200 3.25 9.78 -11.07
C GLY A 200 2.75 9.13 -12.35
N ARG A 201 3.47 9.27 -13.49
CA ARG A 201 3.13 8.68 -14.79
C ARG A 201 3.84 7.33 -14.94
N TRP A 202 3.12 6.34 -15.46
CA TRP A 202 3.64 5.01 -15.68
C TRP A 202 4.34 4.88 -17.04
N HIS A 203 5.48 4.20 -17.08
CA HIS A 203 6.30 3.95 -18.27
C HIS A 203 6.50 2.45 -18.46
N ALA A 204 5.92 1.88 -19.54
CA ALA A 204 5.94 0.44 -19.81
C ALA A 204 7.36 -0.14 -19.93
N ASN A 205 8.27 0.61 -20.55
CA ASN A 205 9.63 0.18 -20.87
C ASN A 205 10.67 0.56 -19.82
N ALA A 206 10.24 1.08 -18.65
CA ALA A 206 11.18 1.43 -17.59
C ALA A 206 11.83 0.16 -17.03
N PRO A 207 13.19 0.10 -16.98
CA PRO A 207 13.89 -1.10 -16.55
C PRO A 207 13.68 -1.37 -15.03
N GLU A 208 13.64 -2.65 -14.68
CA GLU A 208 13.71 -3.06 -13.28
C GLU A 208 15.14 -2.88 -12.77
N THR A 209 15.29 -2.10 -11.70
CA THR A 209 16.60 -1.76 -11.12
C THR A 209 17.02 -2.67 -9.98
N VAL A 210 16.11 -3.50 -9.47
CA VAL A 210 16.37 -4.42 -8.37
C VAL A 210 16.72 -5.80 -8.94
N PRO A 211 17.81 -6.43 -8.48
CA PRO A 211 18.17 -7.77 -8.94
C PRO A 211 17.02 -8.77 -8.72
N PRO A 212 16.74 -9.68 -9.68
CA PRO A 212 15.61 -10.62 -9.62
C PRO A 212 15.57 -11.47 -8.35
N TRP A 213 16.74 -11.88 -7.85
CA TRP A 213 16.86 -12.71 -6.62
C TRP A 213 16.43 -11.98 -5.33
N LEU A 214 16.40 -10.65 -5.36
CA LEU A 214 15.93 -9.83 -4.23
C LEU A 214 14.43 -9.55 -4.30
N LEU A 215 13.81 -9.75 -5.46
CA LEU A 215 12.39 -9.49 -5.69
C LEU A 215 11.52 -10.63 -5.15
N VAL A 216 10.60 -10.29 -4.27
CA VAL A 216 9.52 -11.19 -3.84
C VAL A 216 8.31 -10.97 -4.75
N SER A 217 7.71 -12.05 -5.26
CA SER A 217 6.50 -11.93 -6.09
C SER A 217 5.35 -11.26 -5.32
N ALA A 218 4.52 -10.46 -6.02
CA ALA A 218 3.39 -9.77 -5.43
C ALA A 218 2.40 -10.73 -4.76
N ALA A 219 2.15 -11.91 -5.35
CA ALA A 219 1.29 -12.94 -4.78
C ALA A 219 1.84 -13.49 -3.45
N ARG A 220 3.15 -13.80 -3.37
CA ARG A 220 3.78 -14.27 -2.11
C ARG A 220 3.73 -13.19 -1.03
N ALA A 221 3.96 -11.95 -1.41
CA ALA A 221 3.87 -10.79 -0.51
C ALA A 221 2.43 -10.64 0.00
N ALA A 222 1.42 -10.67 -0.90
CA ALA A 222 0.00 -10.55 -0.56
C ALA A 222 -0.44 -11.63 0.44
N ARG A 223 -0.09 -12.90 0.23
CA ARG A 223 -0.39 -13.99 1.20
C ARG A 223 0.20 -13.72 2.58
N THR A 224 1.40 -13.16 2.64
CA THR A 224 2.03 -12.79 3.93
C THR A 224 1.29 -11.62 4.59
N MET A 225 0.84 -10.65 3.80
CA MET A 225 0.05 -9.49 4.26
C MET A 225 -1.31 -9.94 4.77
N LEU A 226 -2.03 -10.80 4.04
CA LEU A 226 -3.32 -11.33 4.47
C LEU A 226 -3.26 -12.01 5.83
N ARG A 227 -2.23 -12.83 6.04
CA ARG A 227 -2.01 -13.49 7.36
C ARG A 227 -1.80 -12.47 8.47
N ALA A 228 -1.08 -11.39 8.21
CA ALA A 228 -0.89 -10.33 9.19
C ALA A 228 -2.18 -9.56 9.50
N ILE A 229 -2.97 -9.27 8.46
CA ILE A 229 -4.27 -8.58 8.56
C ILE A 229 -5.27 -9.46 9.33
N HIS A 230 -5.40 -10.73 8.96
CA HIS A 230 -6.27 -11.68 9.63
C HIS A 230 -5.97 -11.78 11.13
N ARG A 231 -4.68 -11.83 11.49
CA ARG A 231 -4.20 -11.87 12.88
C ARG A 231 -4.23 -10.50 13.58
N ARG A 232 -4.71 -9.45 12.93
CA ARG A 232 -4.73 -8.08 13.44
C ARG A 232 -3.37 -7.63 13.99
N GLN A 233 -2.29 -8.02 13.31
CA GLN A 233 -0.93 -7.65 13.74
C GLN A 233 -0.75 -6.14 13.69
N ARG A 234 -0.05 -5.59 14.68
CA ARG A 234 0.23 -4.14 14.72
C ARG A 234 1.10 -3.68 13.56
N GLU A 235 2.11 -4.47 13.24
CA GLU A 235 3.08 -4.17 12.19
C GLU A 235 3.64 -5.46 11.59
N ARG A 236 3.88 -5.45 10.28
CA ARG A 236 4.52 -6.56 9.57
C ARG A 236 5.48 -6.10 8.50
N VAL A 237 6.77 -6.38 8.66
CA VAL A 237 7.74 -6.32 7.56
C VAL A 237 7.61 -7.60 6.75
N VAL A 238 7.29 -7.46 5.44
CA VAL A 238 6.80 -8.59 4.62
C VAL A 238 7.92 -9.49 4.13
N THR A 239 9.05 -8.89 3.69
CA THR A 239 10.15 -9.64 3.06
C THR A 239 11.23 -10.03 4.07
N GLY A 240 11.90 -11.19 3.84
CA GLY A 240 12.96 -11.67 4.73
C GLY A 240 14.13 -10.69 4.82
N HIS A 241 14.65 -10.25 3.66
CA HIS A 241 15.70 -9.25 3.61
C HIS A 241 15.28 -7.92 4.28
N GLY A 242 14.02 -7.49 4.08
CA GLY A 242 13.51 -6.28 4.73
C GLY A 242 13.50 -6.39 6.25
N ARG A 243 13.10 -7.55 6.81
CA ARG A 243 13.17 -7.79 8.26
C ARG A 243 14.60 -7.69 8.78
N PHE A 244 15.54 -8.30 8.06
CA PHE A 244 16.95 -8.29 8.44
C PHE A 244 17.54 -6.87 8.41
N ILE A 245 17.27 -6.11 7.34
CA ILE A 245 17.73 -4.72 7.19
C ILE A 245 17.15 -3.83 8.30
N VAL A 246 15.83 -3.92 8.57
CA VAL A 246 15.18 -3.14 9.63
C VAL A 246 15.73 -3.52 11.01
N TRP A 247 16.02 -4.81 11.22
CA TRP A 247 16.63 -5.28 12.47
C TRP A 247 18.04 -4.71 12.67
N ILE A 248 18.91 -4.78 11.63
CA ILE A 248 20.26 -4.19 11.70
C ILE A 248 20.16 -2.68 11.99
N TYR A 249 19.31 -1.96 11.27
CA TYR A 249 19.19 -0.51 11.46
C TYR A 249 18.74 -0.14 12.88
N ARG A 250 17.90 -0.98 13.48
CA ARG A 250 17.42 -0.76 14.85
C ARG A 250 18.50 -1.00 15.92
N HIS A 251 19.38 -1.98 15.71
CA HIS A 251 20.34 -2.42 16.74
C HIS A 251 21.79 -1.98 16.45
N ALA A 252 22.12 -1.76 15.18
CA ALA A 252 23.45 -1.35 14.73
C ALA A 252 23.38 -0.33 13.59
N PRO A 253 22.77 0.87 13.80
CA PRO A 253 22.58 1.86 12.74
C PRO A 253 23.89 2.32 12.09
N TRP A 254 25.00 2.27 12.83
CA TRP A 254 26.33 2.59 12.34
C TRP A 254 26.78 1.68 11.20
N LEU A 255 26.41 0.40 11.20
CA LEU A 255 26.72 -0.55 10.11
C LEU A 255 26.03 -0.11 8.81
N VAL A 256 24.74 0.23 8.88
CA VAL A 256 24.00 0.71 7.70
C VAL A 256 24.59 2.01 7.20
N ASN A 257 24.94 2.94 8.09
CA ASN A 257 25.58 4.20 7.73
C ASN A 257 26.96 3.98 7.08
N ALA A 258 27.75 3.01 7.54
CA ALA A 258 29.01 2.66 6.91
C ALA A 258 28.82 2.12 5.49
N VAL A 259 27.85 1.20 5.29
CA VAL A 259 27.51 0.66 3.97
C VAL A 259 27.03 1.78 3.03
N VAL A 260 26.19 2.69 3.53
CA VAL A 260 25.69 3.84 2.75
C VAL A 260 26.82 4.79 2.35
N ARG A 261 27.83 5.02 3.22
CA ARG A 261 29.00 5.83 2.89
C ARG A 261 29.90 5.18 1.82
N LEU A 262 30.02 3.86 1.82
CA LEU A 262 30.82 3.10 0.86
C LEU A 262 30.07 2.83 -0.44
N GLY A 263 28.73 2.86 -0.42
CA GLY A 263 27.86 2.57 -1.56
C GLY A 263 27.72 3.75 -2.51
N ARG A 264 27.52 3.44 -3.80
CA ARG A 264 27.14 4.45 -4.80
C ARG A 264 25.69 4.87 -4.57
N PRO A 265 25.32 6.17 -4.73
CA PRO A 265 23.96 6.64 -4.58
C PRO A 265 23.01 5.90 -5.54
N VAL A 266 21.79 5.61 -5.06
CA VAL A 266 20.74 4.98 -5.87
C VAL A 266 20.50 5.83 -7.11
N ARG A 267 20.83 5.30 -8.28
CA ARG A 267 20.52 5.95 -9.56
C ARG A 267 19.12 5.51 -10.00
N ARG A 268 18.23 6.46 -10.23
CA ARG A 268 16.97 6.19 -10.93
C ARG A 268 17.21 6.27 -12.44
N VAL A 269 16.63 5.33 -13.19
CA VAL A 269 16.82 5.22 -14.64
C VAL A 269 15.74 6.01 -15.40
N VAL A 270 14.63 6.34 -14.76
CA VAL A 270 13.52 7.10 -15.37
C VAL A 270 13.58 8.54 -14.86
N ARG A 271 13.82 9.47 -15.78
CA ARG A 271 13.70 10.93 -15.59
C ARG A 271 12.29 11.38 -15.95
#